data_7ba9023ed7b27156c1c632d7b1b8235b
#
_entry.id   7ba9023ed7b27156c1c632d7b1b8235b
#
_cell.length_a   1.000
_cell.length_b   1.000
_cell.length_c   1.000
_cell.angle_alpha   90.00
_cell.angle_beta   90.00
_cell.angle_gamma   90.00
#
_symmetry.space_group_name_H-M   'P 1'
#
loop_
_entity.id
_entity.type
_entity.pdbx_description
1 polymer ?
#
loop_
_entity_poly.entity_id
_entity_poly.type
_entity_poly.pdbx_seq_one_letter_code
_entity_poly.pdbx_strand_id
1 'polypeptide(L)'
;MFGIYTYKNRFFKYEGGWHNGKKHGHGKLIMSDGGYYEGEFKDGEMDGAGFRKWSNGNSYTGEFDKGEINGIGIMRYADGGSYEGDWHYNLREGNGTLTTKNGDIYEGMFYNHKRHGSGTQVYGDGDCYEGDWILGLRQGHGVLRSTDGSIYEGQWRNDRFHGLGGMQHSSGVIYEGMWIGGRPSVETHKLVILGDDNIEISQGSPFNIEIMCLTDEGEPTQGQ
;
A
#
# COMPACT_ATOMS: atom_id res chain seq x y z
N MET A 1 -1.65 27.60 35.37
CA MET A 1 -2.46 27.07 36.49
C MET A 1 -2.98 25.71 36.05
N PHE A 2 -2.96 24.70 36.92
CA PHE A 2 -3.57 23.39 36.68
C PHE A 2 -5.01 23.38 37.21
N GLY A 3 -5.97 22.76 36.52
CA GLY A 3 -7.35 22.71 36.94
C GLY A 3 -8.16 21.57 36.32
N ILE A 4 -9.27 21.23 36.97
CA ILE A 4 -10.25 20.26 36.45
C ILE A 4 -11.51 21.04 36.12
N TYR A 5 -12.01 20.85 34.92
CA TYR A 5 -13.26 21.44 34.48
C TYR A 5 -14.21 20.36 33.96
N THR A 6 -15.42 20.28 34.53
CA THR A 6 -16.47 19.39 34.04
C THR A 6 -17.53 20.23 33.35
N TYR A 7 -17.78 19.96 32.09
CA TYR A 7 -18.78 20.67 31.28
C TYR A 7 -20.20 20.33 31.75
N LYS A 8 -21.16 21.25 31.58
CA LYS A 8 -22.54 21.11 32.09
C LYS A 8 -23.27 19.85 31.61
N ASN A 9 -22.90 19.30 30.48
CA ASN A 9 -23.48 18.07 29.93
C ASN A 9 -22.91 16.77 30.49
N ARG A 10 -22.13 16.82 31.60
CA ARG A 10 -21.48 15.70 32.32
C ARG A 10 -20.62 14.73 31.49
N PHE A 11 -20.62 14.87 30.15
CA PHE A 11 -19.94 13.96 29.21
C PHE A 11 -18.59 14.49 28.74
N PHE A 12 -18.19 15.68 29.17
CA PHE A 12 -16.90 16.28 28.88
C PHE A 12 -16.20 16.60 30.19
N LYS A 13 -14.95 16.22 30.28
CA LYS A 13 -14.08 16.58 31.39
C LYS A 13 -12.72 16.98 30.84
N TYR A 14 -12.20 18.13 31.23
CA TYR A 14 -10.80 18.50 30.98
C TYR A 14 -10.05 18.57 32.31
N GLU A 15 -8.86 18.00 32.31
CA GLU A 15 -7.92 18.03 33.44
C GLU A 15 -6.54 18.42 32.90
N GLY A 16 -6.01 19.57 33.26
CA GLY A 16 -4.76 20.04 32.69
C GLY A 16 -4.46 21.50 32.95
N GLY A 17 -3.52 22.03 32.20
CA GLY A 17 -3.06 23.40 32.24
C GLY A 17 -4.08 24.40 31.67
N TRP A 18 -4.09 25.61 32.25
CA TRP A 18 -4.96 26.72 31.85
C TRP A 18 -4.13 28.00 31.75
N HIS A 19 -4.37 28.75 30.68
CA HIS A 19 -3.82 30.08 30.47
C HIS A 19 -4.91 31.00 29.89
N ASN A 20 -5.14 32.17 30.53
CA ASN A 20 -6.18 33.14 30.11
C ASN A 20 -7.55 32.51 29.85
N GLY A 21 -8.00 31.58 30.70
CA GLY A 21 -9.30 30.92 30.58
C GLY A 21 -9.40 29.86 29.47
N LYS A 22 -8.29 29.54 28.81
CA LYS A 22 -8.22 28.52 27.75
C LYS A 22 -7.36 27.34 28.21
N LYS A 23 -7.63 26.15 27.69
CA LYS A 23 -6.77 24.97 27.85
C LYS A 23 -5.39 25.30 27.28
N HIS A 24 -4.33 25.00 28.02
CA HIS A 24 -2.95 25.33 27.61
C HIS A 24 -1.94 24.41 28.31
N GLY A 25 -0.86 24.07 27.60
CA GLY A 25 0.11 23.11 28.08
C GLY A 25 -0.45 21.71 28.10
N HIS A 26 0.08 20.80 28.92
CA HIS A 26 -0.35 19.42 28.95
C HIS A 26 -1.68 19.23 29.65
N GLY A 27 -2.54 18.35 29.09
CA GLY A 27 -3.84 18.03 29.69
C GLY A 27 -4.53 16.81 29.05
N LYS A 28 -5.63 16.40 29.71
CA LYS A 28 -6.49 15.31 29.25
C LYS A 28 -7.91 15.81 29.05
N LEU A 29 -8.46 15.59 27.87
CA LEU A 29 -9.83 15.89 27.50
C LEU A 29 -10.59 14.59 27.25
N ILE A 30 -11.63 14.32 28.06
CA ILE A 30 -12.54 13.20 27.87
C ILE A 30 -13.76 13.70 27.12
N MET A 31 -14.15 13.01 26.05
CA MET A 31 -15.24 13.36 25.15
C MET A 31 -16.53 12.64 25.51
N SER A 32 -17.66 13.15 25.02
CA SER A 32 -18.99 12.63 25.35
C SER A 32 -19.24 11.19 24.88
N ASP A 33 -18.54 10.75 23.84
CA ASP A 33 -18.62 9.42 23.27
C ASP A 33 -17.71 8.38 23.98
N GLY A 34 -16.97 8.81 25.02
CA GLY A 34 -16.00 7.98 25.74
C GLY A 34 -14.59 8.00 25.16
N GLY A 35 -14.39 8.65 24.02
CA GLY A 35 -13.06 8.92 23.50
C GLY A 35 -12.32 9.94 24.37
N TYR A 36 -10.98 10.01 24.21
CA TYR A 36 -10.19 11.01 24.92
C TYR A 36 -8.95 11.43 24.13
N TYR A 37 -8.48 12.62 24.46
CA TYR A 37 -7.18 13.14 24.05
C TYR A 37 -6.34 13.41 25.28
N GLU A 38 -5.05 13.09 25.23
CA GLU A 38 -4.06 13.40 26.25
C GLU A 38 -2.78 13.90 25.57
N GLY A 39 -2.41 15.13 25.83
CA GLY A 39 -1.30 15.77 25.14
C GLY A 39 -1.27 17.28 25.33
N GLU A 40 -0.66 17.96 24.40
CA GLU A 40 -0.45 19.38 24.44
C GLU A 40 -1.67 20.15 23.94
N PHE A 41 -1.92 21.29 24.59
CA PHE A 41 -2.96 22.26 24.24
C PHE A 41 -2.36 23.65 24.08
N LYS A 42 -2.84 24.39 23.11
CA LYS A 42 -2.52 25.79 22.89
C LYS A 42 -3.80 26.55 22.55
N ASP A 43 -4.05 27.64 23.30
CA ASP A 43 -5.21 28.51 23.11
C ASP A 43 -6.59 27.82 23.09
N GLY A 44 -6.69 26.66 23.75
CA GLY A 44 -7.94 25.90 23.85
C GLY A 44 -8.04 24.69 22.92
N GLU A 45 -7.14 24.53 21.99
CA GLU A 45 -7.13 23.47 20.97
C GLU A 45 -6.02 22.44 21.24
N MET A 46 -6.16 21.23 20.70
CA MET A 46 -5.10 20.22 20.69
C MET A 46 -4.02 20.72 19.71
N ASP A 47 -2.79 20.89 20.20
CA ASP A 47 -1.71 21.52 19.43
C ASP A 47 -0.37 21.02 19.99
N GLY A 48 0.46 20.38 19.16
CA GLY A 48 1.69 19.71 19.55
C GLY A 48 1.52 18.20 19.70
N ALA A 49 2.37 17.54 20.48
CA ALA A 49 2.37 16.10 20.65
C ALA A 49 1.20 15.61 21.53
N GLY A 50 0.58 14.50 21.12
CA GLY A 50 -0.53 13.94 21.87
C GLY A 50 -0.91 12.53 21.47
N PHE A 51 -1.76 11.96 22.34
CA PHE A 51 -2.44 10.68 22.12
C PHE A 51 -3.94 10.91 22.07
N ARG A 52 -4.60 10.40 21.04
CA ARG A 52 -6.06 10.40 20.93
C ARG A 52 -6.58 8.98 20.81
N LYS A 53 -7.63 8.66 21.57
CA LYS A 53 -8.40 7.43 21.44
C LYS A 53 -9.84 7.78 21.11
N TRP A 54 -10.37 7.17 20.06
CA TRP A 54 -11.77 7.29 19.67
C TRP A 54 -12.62 6.18 20.28
N SER A 55 -13.90 6.44 20.42
CA SER A 55 -14.87 5.47 20.94
C SER A 55 -15.01 4.21 20.09
N ASN A 56 -14.68 4.29 18.79
CA ASN A 56 -14.68 3.14 17.87
C ASN A 56 -13.46 2.21 18.05
N GLY A 57 -12.54 2.54 18.98
CA GLY A 57 -11.35 1.75 19.25
C GLY A 57 -10.09 2.17 18.53
N ASN A 58 -10.18 3.04 17.52
CA ASN A 58 -8.99 3.63 16.87
C ASN A 58 -8.20 4.46 17.88
N SER A 59 -6.87 4.54 17.67
CA SER A 59 -6.01 5.45 18.42
C SER A 59 -4.93 6.07 17.54
N TYR A 60 -4.53 7.28 17.89
CA TYR A 60 -3.46 8.00 17.22
C TYR A 60 -2.47 8.53 18.25
N THR A 61 -1.19 8.40 17.95
CA THR A 61 -0.09 9.03 18.68
C THR A 61 0.74 9.83 17.70
N GLY A 62 0.89 11.10 17.91
CA GLY A 62 1.65 11.97 17.00
C GLY A 62 1.33 13.43 17.19
N GLU A 63 1.53 14.20 16.14
CA GLU A 63 1.43 15.64 16.16
C GLU A 63 0.02 16.12 15.78
N PHE A 64 -0.37 17.25 16.38
CA PHE A 64 -1.63 17.95 16.14
C PHE A 64 -1.35 19.43 15.87
N ASP A 65 -2.11 20.02 14.96
CA ASP A 65 -2.19 21.45 14.73
C ASP A 65 -3.68 21.85 14.79
N LYS A 66 -4.03 22.74 15.74
CA LYS A 66 -5.39 23.29 15.92
C LYS A 66 -6.50 22.25 15.92
N GLY A 67 -6.26 21.12 16.59
CA GLY A 67 -7.24 20.04 16.74
C GLY A 67 -7.21 18.97 15.65
N GLU A 68 -6.45 19.15 14.59
CA GLU A 68 -6.32 18.23 13.49
C GLU A 68 -5.01 17.46 13.55
N ILE A 69 -5.00 16.21 13.09
CA ILE A 69 -3.79 15.41 12.94
C ILE A 69 -2.94 16.05 11.83
N ASN A 70 -1.71 16.46 12.18
CA ASN A 70 -0.81 17.11 11.23
C ASN A 70 0.64 16.89 11.67
N GLY A 71 1.54 16.55 10.74
CA GLY A 71 2.91 16.16 11.06
C GLY A 71 3.10 14.64 11.06
N ILE A 72 3.95 14.10 11.92
CA ILE A 72 4.28 12.67 11.94
C ILE A 72 3.48 11.96 13.05
N GLY A 73 2.98 10.77 12.76
CA GLY A 73 2.28 9.99 13.77
C GLY A 73 1.87 8.59 13.35
N ILE A 74 1.38 7.86 14.36
CA ILE A 74 0.96 6.46 14.24
C ILE A 74 -0.53 6.37 14.53
N MET A 75 -1.30 5.94 13.52
CA MET A 75 -2.70 5.55 13.66
C MET A 75 -2.78 4.03 13.83
N ARG A 76 -3.48 3.57 14.87
CA ARG A 76 -3.84 2.16 15.05
C ARG A 76 -5.34 2.01 14.88
N TYR A 77 -5.75 1.17 13.97
CA TYR A 77 -7.16 0.92 13.69
C TYR A 77 -7.70 -0.19 14.59
N ALA A 78 -8.98 -0.12 14.92
CA ALA A 78 -9.64 -1.12 15.78
C ALA A 78 -9.69 -2.52 15.15
N ASP A 79 -9.55 -2.61 13.84
CA ASP A 79 -9.51 -3.87 13.09
C ASP A 79 -8.13 -4.56 13.11
N GLY A 80 -7.12 -3.94 13.75
CA GLY A 80 -5.75 -4.45 13.86
C GLY A 80 -4.76 -3.86 12.85
N GLY A 81 -5.22 -3.09 11.87
CA GLY A 81 -4.35 -2.37 10.95
C GLY A 81 -3.65 -1.18 11.61
N SER A 82 -2.63 -0.62 10.93
CA SER A 82 -1.93 0.59 11.39
C SER A 82 -1.38 1.39 10.22
N TYR A 83 -1.22 2.69 10.44
CA TYR A 83 -0.47 3.57 9.54
C TYR A 83 0.53 4.38 10.38
N GLU A 84 1.77 4.40 9.95
CA GLU A 84 2.85 5.22 10.51
C GLU A 84 3.44 6.08 9.41
N GLY A 85 3.47 7.38 9.58
CA GLY A 85 4.01 8.29 8.57
C GLY A 85 3.47 9.70 8.67
N ASP A 86 3.52 10.39 7.53
CA ASP A 86 3.18 11.79 7.39
C ASP A 86 1.65 12.01 7.30
N TRP A 87 1.21 13.07 7.97
CA TRP A 87 -0.18 13.50 8.00
C TRP A 87 -0.28 14.98 7.66
N HIS A 88 -1.27 15.32 6.85
CA HIS A 88 -1.61 16.69 6.51
C HIS A 88 -3.11 16.92 6.70
N TYR A 89 -3.50 17.67 7.73
CA TYR A 89 -4.89 17.96 8.09
C TYR A 89 -5.80 16.72 8.05
N ASN A 90 -5.47 15.70 8.88
CA ASN A 90 -6.15 14.41 8.98
C ASN A 90 -6.00 13.48 7.76
N LEU A 91 -5.30 13.87 6.70
CA LEU A 91 -5.04 13.05 5.52
C LEU A 91 -3.67 12.37 5.61
N ARG A 92 -3.57 11.11 5.24
CA ARG A 92 -2.28 10.47 4.99
C ARG A 92 -1.72 11.06 3.70
N GLU A 93 -0.63 11.80 3.82
CA GLU A 93 -0.01 12.53 2.72
C GLU A 93 1.49 12.66 2.98
N GLY A 94 2.34 12.30 2.01
CA GLY A 94 3.78 12.14 2.20
C GLY A 94 4.18 10.68 2.33
N ASN A 95 5.26 10.38 3.05
CA ASN A 95 5.75 9.02 3.19
C ASN A 95 5.11 8.30 4.38
N GLY A 96 4.93 7.00 4.24
CA GLY A 96 4.41 6.21 5.35
C GLY A 96 4.33 4.73 5.06
N THR A 97 4.09 3.98 6.15
CA THR A 97 3.88 2.54 6.13
C THR A 97 2.46 2.23 6.58
N LEU A 98 1.72 1.55 5.73
CA LEU A 98 0.37 1.06 6.02
C LEU A 98 0.41 -0.46 6.18
N THR A 99 0.02 -0.95 7.34
CA THR A 99 -0.24 -2.38 7.56
C THR A 99 -1.74 -2.60 7.63
N THR A 100 -2.27 -3.50 6.82
CA THR A 100 -3.69 -3.86 6.85
C THR A 100 -3.95 -4.99 7.86
N LYS A 101 -5.20 -5.18 8.25
CA LYS A 101 -5.63 -6.30 9.12
C LYS A 101 -5.30 -7.69 8.53
N ASN A 102 -5.13 -7.79 7.22
CA ASN A 102 -4.82 -9.03 6.52
C ASN A 102 -3.32 -9.31 6.40
N GLY A 103 -2.49 -8.40 6.94
CA GLY A 103 -1.03 -8.52 6.88
C GLY A 103 -0.39 -7.91 5.63
N ASP A 104 -1.15 -7.26 4.75
CA ASP A 104 -0.54 -6.52 3.67
C ASP A 104 0.22 -5.33 4.24
N ILE A 105 1.42 -5.05 3.70
CA ILE A 105 2.26 -3.93 4.10
C ILE A 105 2.58 -3.10 2.86
N TYR A 106 2.23 -1.83 2.88
CA TYR A 106 2.67 -0.86 1.89
C TYR A 106 3.61 0.15 2.53
N GLU A 107 4.76 0.35 1.92
CA GLU A 107 5.72 1.39 2.27
C GLU A 107 5.98 2.28 1.06
N GLY A 108 5.74 3.57 1.19
CA GLY A 108 5.90 4.51 0.10
C GLY A 108 5.12 5.80 0.28
N MET A 109 4.92 6.50 -0.82
CA MET A 109 4.21 7.77 -0.82
C MET A 109 2.70 7.61 -0.76
N PHE A 110 2.06 8.56 -0.10
CA PHE A 110 0.61 8.71 -0.03
C PHE A 110 0.19 10.09 -0.53
N TYR A 111 -0.94 10.15 -1.17
CA TYR A 111 -1.64 11.36 -1.51
C TYR A 111 -3.13 11.17 -1.24
N ASN A 112 -3.69 12.03 -0.39
CA ASN A 112 -5.11 12.02 -0.05
C ASN A 112 -5.61 10.60 0.34
N HIS A 113 -4.93 9.99 1.33
CA HIS A 113 -5.14 8.63 1.84
C HIS A 113 -4.80 7.46 0.89
N LYS A 114 -4.43 7.73 -0.36
CA LYS A 114 -4.18 6.69 -1.37
C LYS A 114 -2.69 6.54 -1.64
N ARG A 115 -2.25 5.32 -1.93
CA ARG A 115 -0.90 5.03 -2.43
C ARG A 115 -0.66 5.87 -3.68
N HIS A 116 0.49 6.53 -3.75
CA HIS A 116 0.85 7.45 -4.84
C HIS A 116 2.36 7.51 -5.01
N GLY A 117 2.86 7.92 -6.20
CA GLY A 117 4.30 7.95 -6.44
C GLY A 117 4.92 6.56 -6.37
N SER A 118 6.16 6.45 -5.89
CA SER A 118 6.85 5.17 -5.78
C SER A 118 6.57 4.51 -4.44
N GLY A 119 6.50 3.18 -4.43
CA GLY A 119 6.29 2.42 -3.20
C GLY A 119 6.33 0.92 -3.41
N THR A 120 6.54 0.21 -2.29
CA THR A 120 6.59 -1.24 -2.21
C THR A 120 5.36 -1.78 -1.48
N GLN A 121 4.71 -2.75 -2.05
CA GLN A 121 3.60 -3.49 -1.45
C GLN A 121 3.99 -4.95 -1.28
N VAL A 122 3.99 -5.41 -0.04
CA VAL A 122 4.03 -6.84 0.30
C VAL A 122 2.60 -7.26 0.64
N TYR A 123 2.09 -8.25 -0.07
CA TYR A 123 0.75 -8.79 0.16
C TYR A 123 0.78 -9.87 1.25
N GLY A 124 -0.34 -10.13 1.90
CA GLY A 124 -0.44 -11.11 2.98
C GLY A 124 -0.17 -12.55 2.54
N ASP A 125 -0.25 -12.85 1.25
CA ASP A 125 0.16 -14.13 0.65
C ASP A 125 1.66 -14.21 0.34
N GLY A 126 2.38 -13.11 0.48
CA GLY A 126 3.82 -12.99 0.27
C GLY A 126 4.23 -12.46 -1.09
N ASP A 127 3.31 -12.21 -2.02
CA ASP A 127 3.63 -11.50 -3.26
C ASP A 127 4.18 -10.11 -2.94
N CYS A 128 5.08 -9.60 -3.78
CA CYS A 128 5.70 -8.28 -3.59
C CYS A 128 5.67 -7.48 -4.89
N TYR A 129 5.13 -6.28 -4.81
CA TYR A 129 5.19 -5.31 -5.89
C TYR A 129 6.03 -4.11 -5.48
N GLU A 130 6.94 -3.70 -6.33
CA GLU A 130 7.75 -2.48 -6.21
C GLU A 130 7.59 -1.66 -7.49
N GLY A 131 7.13 -0.43 -7.38
CA GLY A 131 6.92 0.42 -8.55
C GLY A 131 6.06 1.63 -8.31
N ASP A 132 5.48 2.16 -9.40
CA ASP A 132 4.73 3.40 -9.40
C ASP A 132 3.24 3.17 -9.08
N TRP A 133 2.66 4.15 -8.39
CA TRP A 133 1.28 4.17 -7.94
C TRP A 133 0.60 5.49 -8.28
N ILE A 134 -0.61 5.43 -8.77
CA ILE A 134 -1.47 6.61 -8.94
C ILE A 134 -2.82 6.32 -8.30
N LEU A 135 -3.15 7.08 -7.25
CA LEU A 135 -4.43 7.03 -6.53
C LEU A 135 -4.83 5.61 -6.08
N GLY A 136 -3.86 4.82 -5.65
CA GLY A 136 -4.07 3.48 -5.11
C GLY A 136 -3.92 2.34 -6.10
N LEU A 137 -3.72 2.63 -7.40
CA LEU A 137 -3.55 1.65 -8.47
C LEU A 137 -2.08 1.61 -8.94
N ARG A 138 -1.58 0.42 -9.28
CA ARG A 138 -0.27 0.25 -9.93
C ARG A 138 -0.33 0.86 -11.32
N GLN A 139 0.66 1.71 -11.60
CA GLN A 139 0.79 2.47 -12.84
C GLN A 139 2.28 2.59 -13.22
N GLY A 140 2.58 3.15 -14.40
CA GLY A 140 3.95 3.43 -14.78
C GLY A 140 4.80 2.17 -14.88
N HIS A 141 5.97 2.15 -14.25
CA HIS A 141 6.86 1.01 -14.22
C HIS A 141 6.85 0.30 -12.88
N GLY A 142 7.00 -1.03 -12.90
CA GLY A 142 7.09 -1.79 -11.65
C GLY A 142 7.40 -3.26 -11.83
N VAL A 143 7.84 -3.87 -10.75
CA VAL A 143 8.21 -5.27 -10.66
C VAL A 143 7.26 -6.00 -9.70
N LEU A 144 6.65 -7.06 -10.15
CA LEU A 144 5.88 -7.98 -9.31
C LEU A 144 6.68 -9.28 -9.18
N ARG A 145 6.91 -9.69 -7.94
CA ARG A 145 7.49 -10.99 -7.58
C ARG A 145 6.43 -11.80 -6.85
N SER A 146 6.01 -12.88 -7.47
CA SER A 146 5.01 -13.78 -6.90
C SER A 146 5.66 -14.89 -6.10
N THR A 147 4.95 -15.38 -5.10
CA THR A 147 5.41 -16.47 -4.21
C THR A 147 5.61 -17.80 -4.94
N ASP A 148 4.99 -17.99 -6.09
CA ASP A 148 5.22 -19.14 -6.97
C ASP A 148 6.57 -19.08 -7.72
N GLY A 149 7.33 -17.98 -7.58
CA GLY A 149 8.59 -17.71 -8.26
C GLY A 149 8.45 -16.97 -9.59
N SER A 150 7.23 -16.65 -10.02
CA SER A 150 7.02 -15.83 -11.22
C SER A 150 7.42 -14.37 -10.97
N ILE A 151 8.04 -13.74 -11.97
CA ILE A 151 8.46 -12.33 -11.91
C ILE A 151 7.94 -11.63 -13.16
N TYR A 152 7.26 -10.50 -12.96
CA TYR A 152 6.96 -9.56 -14.03
C TYR A 152 7.68 -8.25 -13.79
N GLU A 153 8.36 -7.73 -14.80
CA GLU A 153 8.97 -6.40 -14.81
C GLU A 153 8.55 -5.66 -16.08
N GLY A 154 7.94 -4.49 -15.91
CA GLY A 154 7.48 -3.73 -17.06
C GLY A 154 6.48 -2.65 -16.70
N GLN A 155 5.73 -2.23 -17.74
CA GLN A 155 4.74 -1.17 -17.63
C GLN A 155 3.42 -1.69 -17.06
N TRP A 156 2.75 -0.82 -16.28
CA TRP A 156 1.49 -1.07 -15.60
C TRP A 156 0.47 0.01 -15.93
N ARG A 157 -0.76 -0.40 -16.05
CA ARG A 157 -1.91 0.50 -16.20
C ARG A 157 -3.13 -0.06 -15.47
N ASN A 158 -3.60 0.68 -14.44
CA ASN A 158 -4.76 0.30 -13.64
C ASN A 158 -4.68 -1.14 -13.12
N ASP A 159 -3.58 -1.46 -12.38
CA ASP A 159 -3.29 -2.77 -11.80
C ASP A 159 -3.06 -3.92 -12.80
N ARG A 160 -2.93 -3.63 -14.08
CA ARG A 160 -2.70 -4.64 -15.13
C ARG A 160 -1.38 -4.42 -15.85
N PHE A 161 -0.74 -5.49 -16.26
CA PHE A 161 0.39 -5.45 -17.19
C PHE A 161 -0.04 -4.75 -18.48
N HIS A 162 0.75 -3.79 -18.91
CA HIS A 162 0.43 -3.00 -20.08
C HIS A 162 1.71 -2.43 -20.69
N GLY A 163 1.74 -2.22 -22.04
CA GLY A 163 2.94 -1.72 -22.68
C GLY A 163 4.08 -2.75 -22.69
N LEU A 164 5.32 -2.29 -22.72
CA LEU A 164 6.49 -3.17 -22.73
C LEU A 164 6.77 -3.79 -21.38
N GLY A 165 7.07 -5.09 -21.36
CA GLY A 165 7.42 -5.81 -20.14
C GLY A 165 7.84 -7.25 -20.38
N GLY A 166 8.60 -7.78 -19.41
CA GLY A 166 9.06 -9.17 -19.35
C GLY A 166 8.34 -9.95 -18.26
N MET A 167 8.02 -11.19 -18.53
CA MET A 167 7.52 -12.16 -17.56
C MET A 167 8.40 -13.39 -17.58
N GLN A 168 8.92 -13.76 -16.42
CA GLN A 168 9.47 -15.09 -16.17
C GLN A 168 8.46 -15.86 -15.30
N HIS A 169 7.82 -16.84 -15.89
CA HIS A 169 6.84 -17.67 -15.19
C HIS A 169 7.54 -18.79 -14.40
N SER A 170 6.97 -19.23 -13.31
CA SER A 170 7.49 -20.33 -12.46
C SER A 170 7.70 -21.64 -13.21
N SER A 171 6.98 -21.87 -14.31
CA SER A 171 7.18 -23.04 -15.18
C SER A 171 8.45 -22.94 -16.05
N GLY A 172 9.19 -21.83 -16.01
CA GLY A 172 10.36 -21.57 -16.87
C GLY A 172 10.04 -20.85 -18.18
N VAL A 173 8.77 -20.61 -18.48
CA VAL A 173 8.38 -19.82 -19.66
C VAL A 173 8.77 -18.36 -19.48
N ILE A 174 9.47 -17.79 -20.45
CA ILE A 174 9.85 -16.39 -20.49
C ILE A 174 9.12 -15.72 -21.65
N TYR A 175 8.54 -14.56 -21.40
CA TYR A 175 7.94 -13.72 -22.41
C TYR A 175 8.44 -12.29 -22.25
N GLU A 176 8.96 -11.71 -23.32
CA GLU A 176 9.33 -10.31 -23.41
C GLU A 176 8.59 -9.66 -24.59
N GLY A 177 7.90 -8.57 -24.35
CA GLY A 177 7.15 -7.91 -25.42
C GLY A 177 6.04 -7.00 -24.91
N MET A 178 5.07 -6.77 -25.80
CA MET A 178 3.91 -5.93 -25.51
C MET A 178 2.85 -6.65 -24.70
N TRP A 179 2.27 -5.94 -23.73
CA TRP A 179 1.17 -6.39 -22.88
C TRP A 179 -0.05 -5.50 -23.08
N ILE A 180 -1.22 -6.06 -23.21
CA ILE A 180 -2.50 -5.34 -23.30
C ILE A 180 -3.47 -5.92 -22.29
N GLY A 181 -3.83 -5.12 -21.27
CA GLY A 181 -4.83 -5.49 -20.29
C GLY A 181 -4.51 -6.76 -19.47
N GLY A 182 -3.22 -7.01 -19.22
CA GLY A 182 -2.73 -8.16 -18.45
C GLY A 182 -2.42 -9.41 -19.28
N ARG A 183 -2.45 -9.31 -20.61
CA ARG A 183 -2.16 -10.43 -21.51
C ARG A 183 -1.04 -10.05 -22.48
N PRO A 184 -0.15 -11.00 -22.85
CA PRO A 184 0.78 -10.79 -23.94
C PRO A 184 0.05 -10.39 -25.21
N SER A 185 0.53 -9.34 -25.87
CA SER A 185 0.02 -8.91 -27.17
C SER A 185 0.83 -9.58 -28.28
N VAL A 186 0.75 -10.90 -28.36
CA VAL A 186 1.35 -11.64 -29.46
C VAL A 186 0.21 -12.08 -30.36
N GLU A 187 0.29 -11.76 -31.61
CA GLU A 187 -0.47 -12.44 -32.65
C GLU A 187 0.13 -13.84 -32.85
N THR A 188 0.11 -14.66 -31.82
CA THR A 188 0.60 -16.05 -31.90
C THR A 188 -0.60 -16.94 -32.08
N HIS A 189 -0.80 -17.43 -33.28
CA HIS A 189 -1.96 -18.26 -33.58
C HIS A 189 -1.63 -19.75 -33.55
N LYS A 190 -0.33 -20.11 -33.50
CA LYS A 190 0.09 -21.50 -33.47
C LYS A 190 1.40 -21.69 -32.69
N LEU A 191 1.39 -22.65 -31.77
CA LEU A 191 2.58 -23.19 -31.13
C LEU A 191 3.04 -24.44 -31.93
N VAL A 192 4.30 -24.48 -32.25
CA VAL A 192 4.90 -25.62 -32.93
C VAL A 192 6.07 -26.12 -32.10
N ILE A 193 6.05 -27.41 -31.80
CA ILE A 193 7.21 -28.09 -31.19
C ILE A 193 8.24 -28.31 -32.32
N LEU A 194 9.45 -27.81 -32.07
CA LEU A 194 10.54 -28.04 -33.01
C LEU A 194 11.17 -29.40 -32.74
N GLY A 195 11.16 -30.28 -33.73
CA GLY A 195 11.71 -31.63 -33.63
C GLY A 195 10.69 -32.71 -33.97
N ASP A 196 11.03 -33.95 -33.66
CA ASP A 196 10.16 -35.08 -33.93
C ASP A 196 8.92 -35.07 -33.04
N ASP A 197 7.76 -35.38 -33.56
CA ASP A 197 6.48 -35.44 -32.87
C ASP A 197 6.43 -36.54 -31.79
N ASN A 198 7.38 -37.46 -31.79
CA ASN A 198 7.56 -38.51 -30.81
C ASN A 198 8.98 -38.47 -30.21
N ILE A 199 9.08 -38.10 -28.94
CA ILE A 199 10.33 -38.11 -28.20
C ILE A 199 10.28 -39.26 -27.21
N GLU A 200 11.14 -40.26 -27.37
CA GLU A 200 11.34 -41.32 -26.39
C GLU A 200 12.29 -40.80 -25.30
N ILE A 201 11.81 -40.76 -24.08
CA ILE A 201 12.55 -40.24 -22.91
C ILE A 201 12.69 -41.37 -21.89
N SER A 202 13.91 -41.60 -21.46
CA SER A 202 14.15 -42.49 -20.32
C SER A 202 13.71 -41.81 -19.02
N GLN A 203 13.02 -42.57 -18.17
CA GLN A 203 12.53 -42.05 -16.88
C GLN A 203 13.70 -41.47 -16.05
N GLY A 204 13.57 -40.20 -15.64
CA GLY A 204 14.56 -39.47 -14.83
C GLY A 204 15.65 -38.74 -15.60
N SER A 205 15.65 -38.79 -16.94
CA SER A 205 16.56 -37.98 -17.75
C SER A 205 15.99 -36.57 -18.01
N PRO A 206 16.78 -35.52 -17.85
CA PRO A 206 16.34 -34.18 -18.26
C PRO A 206 16.20 -34.12 -19.78
N PHE A 207 15.17 -33.41 -20.27
CA PHE A 207 14.97 -33.17 -21.69
C PHE A 207 14.58 -31.70 -21.91
N ASN A 208 14.92 -31.19 -23.09
CA ASN A 208 14.53 -29.87 -23.55
C ASN A 208 13.57 -30.01 -24.73
N ILE A 209 12.50 -29.22 -24.72
CA ILE A 209 11.61 -29.09 -25.86
C ILE A 209 11.78 -27.67 -26.39
N GLU A 210 12.14 -27.54 -27.66
CA GLU A 210 12.13 -26.25 -28.36
C GLU A 210 10.72 -25.97 -28.89
N ILE A 211 10.18 -24.81 -28.52
CA ILE A 211 8.85 -24.39 -28.98
C ILE A 211 9.00 -23.11 -29.77
N MET A 212 8.41 -23.07 -30.97
CA MET A 212 8.35 -21.89 -31.81
C MET A 212 6.92 -21.35 -31.86
N CYS A 213 6.79 -20.06 -31.72
CA CYS A 213 5.53 -19.35 -31.94
C CYS A 213 5.45 -18.88 -33.37
N LEU A 214 4.37 -19.20 -34.06
CA LEU A 214 4.14 -18.80 -35.46
C LEU A 214 2.97 -17.82 -35.54
N THR A 215 3.02 -16.91 -36.53
CA THR A 215 1.86 -16.09 -36.95
C THR A 215 0.83 -16.96 -37.68
N ASP A 216 -0.35 -16.40 -38.00
CA ASP A 216 -1.36 -17.08 -38.86
C ASP A 216 -0.80 -17.48 -40.24
N GLU A 217 0.17 -16.73 -40.73
CA GLU A 217 0.83 -16.98 -41.99
C GLU A 217 1.94 -18.05 -41.90
N GLY A 218 2.17 -18.57 -40.65
CA GLY A 218 3.17 -19.61 -40.41
C GLY A 218 4.60 -19.09 -40.26
N GLU A 219 4.79 -17.77 -40.17
CA GLU A 219 6.12 -17.16 -40.01
C GLU A 219 6.49 -17.13 -38.50
N PRO A 220 7.79 -17.36 -38.16
CA PRO A 220 8.25 -17.25 -36.79
C PRO A 220 8.01 -15.84 -36.22
N THR A 221 7.40 -15.73 -35.06
CA THR A 221 7.36 -14.45 -34.36
C THR A 221 8.77 -14.15 -33.83
N GLN A 222 9.39 -13.10 -34.31
CA GLN A 222 10.69 -12.65 -33.79
C GLN A 222 10.45 -12.03 -32.40
N GLY A 223 10.95 -12.68 -31.35
CA GLY A 223 11.15 -12.04 -30.07
C GLY A 223 12.20 -10.93 -30.27
N GLN A 224 11.79 -9.70 -30.03
CA GLN A 224 12.71 -8.58 -29.83
C GLN A 224 13.14 -8.50 -28.41
#